data_4f3cc655060e591b4eb3f90486a58b26
#
_entry.id   4f3cc655060e591b4eb3f90486a58b26
#
_cell.length_a   1.000
_cell.length_b   1.000
_cell.length_c   1.000
_cell.angle_alpha   90.00
_cell.angle_beta   90.00
_cell.angle_gamma   90.00
#
_symmetry.space_group_name_H-M   'P 1'
#
loop_
_entity.id
_entity.type
_entity.pdbx_description
1 polymer ?
#
loop_
_entity_poly.entity_id
_entity_poly.type
_entity_poly.pdbx_seq_one_letter_code
_entity_poly.pdbx_strand_id
1 'polypeptide(L)'
;MTPKRRIGFISTRFAGTDGVSLETSKWAAVLERLGYECFYFCGQCDRPDEISYVVPEAFYRHPEINAINEEAYQSTWGTLHEGRRRHPEIEDLHRDFFSVYIRPAHVTQRIQELRFYLKEELYKFAHKFNLEMLIIENASTIPLNIPLGLAITEFIAETGYPVIAHHHDFHWERQRFMNNSVRDYLAAAFPPNLPSIRHVVINSI
;
A
#
# COMPACT_ATOMS: atom_id res chain seq x y z
N MET A 1 -8.49 35.71 -5.37
CA MET A 1 -8.82 34.26 -5.59
C MET A 1 -8.41 33.50 -4.36
N THR A 2 -9.30 32.77 -3.75
CA THR A 2 -8.96 31.88 -2.62
C THR A 2 -7.99 30.83 -3.17
N PRO A 3 -6.86 30.54 -2.47
CA PRO A 3 -5.96 29.50 -2.92
C PRO A 3 -6.72 28.16 -3.03
N LYS A 4 -6.49 27.42 -4.11
CA LYS A 4 -7.09 26.10 -4.28
C LYS A 4 -6.50 25.15 -3.24
N ARG A 5 -7.36 24.36 -2.63
CA ARG A 5 -6.93 23.30 -1.71
C ARG A 5 -6.27 22.16 -2.47
N ARG A 6 -5.22 21.59 -1.89
CA ARG A 6 -4.35 20.61 -2.53
C ARG A 6 -4.46 19.25 -1.87
N ILE A 7 -4.79 18.25 -2.68
CA ILE A 7 -5.02 16.87 -2.24
C ILE A 7 -3.98 15.95 -2.87
N GLY A 8 -3.35 15.11 -2.04
CA GLY A 8 -2.44 14.07 -2.49
C GLY A 8 -3.12 12.71 -2.52
N PHE A 9 -3.13 12.05 -3.68
CA PHE A 9 -3.48 10.65 -3.80
C PHE A 9 -2.25 9.77 -3.60
N ILE A 10 -2.39 8.69 -2.85
CA ILE A 10 -1.32 7.72 -2.57
C ILE A 10 -1.79 6.32 -2.94
N SER A 11 -1.03 5.63 -3.80
CA SER A 11 -1.21 4.21 -4.10
C SER A 11 0.11 3.57 -4.52
N THR A 12 0.12 2.27 -4.75
CA THR A 12 1.27 1.59 -5.33
C THR A 12 1.43 1.85 -6.83
N ARG A 13 0.30 2.17 -7.52
CA ARG A 13 0.26 2.45 -8.95
C ARG A 13 -0.92 3.34 -9.31
N PHE A 14 -0.68 4.28 -10.22
CA PHE A 14 -1.70 5.06 -10.92
C PHE A 14 -1.42 5.01 -12.43
N ALA A 15 -1.56 3.83 -13.02
CA ALA A 15 -1.30 3.63 -14.44
C ALA A 15 -2.18 2.52 -15.03
N GLY A 16 -2.63 2.72 -16.27
CA GLY A 16 -3.45 1.76 -16.99
C GLY A 16 -4.93 1.77 -16.58
N THR A 17 -5.60 0.64 -16.78
CA THR A 17 -7.06 0.50 -16.67
C THR A 17 -7.50 -0.40 -15.52
N ASP A 18 -6.68 -0.57 -14.49
CA ASP A 18 -7.09 -1.32 -13.29
C ASP A 18 -8.10 -0.54 -12.44
N GLY A 19 -8.81 -1.26 -11.56
CA GLY A 19 -9.90 -0.70 -10.76
C GLY A 19 -9.47 0.50 -9.90
N VAL A 20 -8.28 0.46 -9.29
CA VAL A 20 -7.74 1.54 -8.46
C VAL A 20 -7.50 2.80 -9.29
N SER A 21 -6.80 2.64 -10.43
CA SER A 21 -6.48 3.76 -11.33
C SER A 21 -7.71 4.42 -11.93
N LEU A 22 -8.73 3.61 -12.30
CA LEU A 22 -10.00 4.11 -12.85
C LEU A 22 -10.83 4.83 -11.77
N GLU A 23 -10.93 4.27 -10.58
CA GLU A 23 -11.70 4.88 -9.49
C GLU A 23 -11.06 6.18 -9.02
N THR A 24 -9.73 6.20 -8.86
CA THR A 24 -8.98 7.42 -8.56
C THR A 24 -9.24 8.52 -9.59
N SER A 25 -9.33 8.18 -10.88
CA SER A 25 -9.63 9.15 -11.94
C SER A 25 -11.00 9.79 -11.78
N LYS A 26 -12.00 9.02 -11.35
CA LYS A 26 -13.36 9.55 -11.09
C LYS A 26 -13.35 10.48 -9.89
N TRP A 27 -12.68 10.10 -8.79
CA TRP A 27 -12.54 10.94 -7.60
C TRP A 27 -11.84 12.26 -7.92
N ALA A 28 -10.69 12.19 -8.62
CA ALA A 28 -9.93 13.37 -9.03
C ALA A 28 -10.78 14.32 -9.90
N ALA A 29 -11.48 13.78 -10.92
CA ALA A 29 -12.35 14.57 -11.79
C ALA A 29 -13.48 15.30 -11.03
N VAL A 30 -14.04 14.69 -9.97
CA VAL A 30 -15.03 15.33 -9.12
C VAL A 30 -14.40 16.41 -8.26
N LEU A 31 -13.26 16.13 -7.62
CA LEU A 31 -12.55 17.08 -6.76
C LEU A 31 -12.07 18.30 -7.55
N GLU A 32 -11.54 18.10 -8.75
CA GLU A 32 -11.12 19.21 -9.64
C GLU A 32 -12.28 20.12 -10.04
N ARG A 33 -13.45 19.55 -10.32
CA ARG A 33 -14.68 20.33 -10.56
C ARG A 33 -15.13 21.13 -9.33
N LEU A 34 -14.81 20.64 -8.12
CA LEU A 34 -15.06 21.31 -6.86
C LEU A 34 -13.98 22.37 -6.53
N GLY A 35 -12.97 22.51 -7.39
CA GLY A 35 -11.92 23.51 -7.25
C GLY A 35 -10.68 23.06 -6.48
N TYR A 36 -10.49 21.76 -6.28
CA TYR A 36 -9.27 21.21 -5.69
C TYR A 36 -8.19 20.98 -6.75
N GLU A 37 -6.93 20.93 -6.34
CA GLU A 37 -5.78 20.48 -7.15
C GLU A 37 -5.37 19.08 -6.66
N CYS A 38 -5.22 18.12 -7.59
CA CYS A 38 -4.91 16.73 -7.30
C CYS A 38 -3.48 16.37 -7.69
N PHE A 39 -2.76 15.70 -6.80
CA PHE A 39 -1.36 15.27 -6.97
C PHE A 39 -1.23 13.78 -6.62
N TYR A 40 -0.24 13.08 -7.20
CA TYR A 40 -0.17 11.63 -7.15
C TYR A 40 1.19 11.15 -6.65
N PHE A 41 1.19 10.31 -5.62
CA PHE A 41 2.36 9.56 -5.13
C PHE A 41 2.17 8.08 -5.44
N CYS A 42 3.08 7.48 -6.18
CA CYS A 42 3.04 6.05 -6.50
C CYS A 42 4.37 5.53 -7.03
N GLY A 43 4.47 4.20 -7.21
CA GLY A 43 5.64 3.55 -7.80
C GLY A 43 5.61 3.48 -9.32
N GLN A 44 4.43 3.58 -9.93
CA GLN A 44 4.24 3.65 -11.38
C GLN A 44 3.06 4.56 -11.70
N CYS A 45 3.28 5.54 -12.60
CA CYS A 45 2.32 6.56 -12.93
C CYS A 45 2.20 6.76 -14.45
N ASP A 46 0.99 7.05 -14.94
CA ASP A 46 0.71 7.51 -16.30
C ASP A 46 0.11 8.93 -16.32
N ARG A 47 0.11 9.61 -15.16
CA ARG A 47 -0.31 11.00 -15.04
C ARG A 47 0.81 11.95 -15.43
N PRO A 48 0.52 13.24 -15.77
CA PRO A 48 1.54 14.23 -16.05
C PRO A 48 2.59 14.36 -14.94
N ASP A 49 3.86 14.54 -15.30
CA ASP A 49 4.99 14.61 -14.37
C ASP A 49 4.86 15.78 -13.39
N GLU A 50 4.21 16.89 -13.81
CA GLU A 50 4.05 18.11 -13.02
C GLU A 50 3.18 17.89 -11.78
N ILE A 51 2.30 16.90 -11.79
CA ILE A 51 1.40 16.56 -10.68
C ILE A 51 1.74 15.19 -10.07
N SER A 52 2.81 14.53 -10.54
CA SER A 52 3.22 13.21 -10.10
C SER A 52 4.48 13.24 -9.26
N TYR A 53 4.55 12.32 -8.31
CA TYR A 53 5.72 12.02 -7.50
C TYR A 53 5.95 10.51 -7.51
N VAL A 54 6.83 10.07 -8.40
CA VAL A 54 7.06 8.65 -8.65
C VAL A 54 8.26 8.18 -7.85
N VAL A 55 8.04 7.16 -7.00
CA VAL A 55 9.05 6.48 -6.20
C VAL A 55 9.02 5.00 -6.56
N PRO A 56 9.99 4.47 -7.30
CA PRO A 56 9.94 3.11 -7.82
C PRO A 56 9.67 2.04 -6.75
N GLU A 57 10.20 2.21 -5.55
CA GLU A 57 10.05 1.29 -4.42
C GLU A 57 8.63 1.29 -3.83
N ALA A 58 7.79 2.27 -4.17
CA ALA A 58 6.36 2.23 -3.86
C ALA A 58 5.58 1.27 -4.76
N PHE A 59 6.15 0.83 -5.90
CA PHE A 59 5.49 -0.10 -6.81
C PHE A 59 5.46 -1.52 -6.22
N TYR A 60 4.28 -2.14 -6.23
CA TYR A 60 4.09 -3.48 -5.65
C TYR A 60 4.85 -4.60 -6.38
N ARG A 61 5.34 -4.37 -7.61
CA ARG A 61 6.20 -5.29 -8.38
C ARG A 61 7.67 -4.88 -8.39
N HIS A 62 8.06 -3.91 -7.58
CA HIS A 62 9.47 -3.60 -7.42
C HIS A 62 10.23 -4.85 -6.94
N PRO A 63 11.44 -5.16 -7.45
CA PRO A 63 12.16 -6.39 -7.12
C PRO A 63 12.32 -6.63 -5.62
N GLU A 64 12.63 -5.59 -4.85
CA GLU A 64 12.78 -5.69 -3.40
C GLU A 64 11.46 -5.96 -2.68
N ILE A 65 10.35 -5.39 -3.16
CA ILE A 65 9.02 -5.64 -2.61
C ILE A 65 8.58 -7.07 -2.92
N ASN A 66 8.87 -7.57 -4.13
CA ASN A 66 8.60 -8.97 -4.47
C ASN A 66 9.38 -9.92 -3.57
N ALA A 67 10.68 -9.68 -3.34
CA ALA A 67 11.50 -10.51 -2.46
C ALA A 67 10.95 -10.54 -1.01
N ILE A 68 10.53 -9.38 -0.48
CA ILE A 68 9.88 -9.30 0.83
C ILE A 68 8.57 -10.11 0.84
N ASN A 69 7.74 -9.96 -0.19
CA ASN A 69 6.45 -10.64 -0.26
C ASN A 69 6.60 -12.16 -0.41
N GLU A 70 7.57 -12.64 -1.17
CA GLU A 70 7.89 -14.06 -1.30
C GLU A 70 8.26 -14.67 0.05
N GLU A 71 9.06 -14.00 0.86
CA GLU A 71 9.44 -14.47 2.19
C GLU A 71 8.35 -14.26 3.25
N ALA A 72 7.54 -13.21 3.13
CA ALA A 72 6.45 -12.92 4.06
C ALA A 72 5.24 -13.86 3.89
N TYR A 73 4.97 -14.30 2.66
CA TYR A 73 3.80 -15.11 2.28
C TYR A 73 4.18 -16.50 1.73
N GLN A 74 5.28 -17.07 2.14
CA GLN A 74 6.04 -18.24 1.64
C GLN A 74 5.23 -19.39 0.98
N SER A 75 4.02 -19.68 1.43
CA SER A 75 3.26 -20.85 0.96
C SER A 75 2.32 -20.58 -0.21
N THR A 76 2.04 -19.32 -0.54
CA THR A 76 0.98 -18.97 -1.50
C THR A 76 1.47 -18.16 -2.70
N TRP A 77 2.57 -17.41 -2.56
CA TRP A 77 3.05 -16.54 -3.63
C TRP A 77 3.79 -17.33 -4.73
N GLY A 78 4.67 -18.28 -4.34
CA GLY A 78 5.42 -19.12 -5.28
C GLY A 78 4.55 -20.13 -6.04
N THR A 79 3.51 -20.67 -5.39
CA THR A 79 2.61 -21.68 -6.02
C THR A 79 1.65 -21.09 -7.05
N LEU A 80 1.33 -19.80 -6.97
CA LEU A 80 0.47 -19.13 -7.94
C LEU A 80 1.19 -18.80 -9.27
N HIS A 81 2.52 -18.64 -9.24
CA HIS A 81 3.31 -18.34 -10.43
C HIS A 81 3.79 -19.56 -11.21
N GLU A 82 3.93 -20.74 -10.56
CA GLU A 82 4.53 -21.92 -11.20
C GLU A 82 3.56 -23.05 -11.52
N GLY A 83 2.29 -22.97 -11.19
CA GLY A 83 1.29 -24.00 -11.54
C GLY A 83 1.59 -25.41 -10.97
N ARG A 84 2.55 -25.57 -10.08
CA ARG A 84 2.93 -26.82 -9.47
C ARG A 84 2.31 -26.98 -8.09
N ARG A 85 1.23 -27.74 -7.99
CA ARG A 85 0.79 -28.31 -6.71
C ARG A 85 1.83 -29.34 -6.29
N ARG A 86 2.75 -28.97 -5.39
CA ARG A 86 3.48 -29.99 -4.61
C ARG A 86 2.50 -30.54 -3.58
N HIS A 87 2.28 -31.83 -3.58
CA HIS A 87 1.68 -32.53 -2.44
C HIS A 87 2.80 -32.70 -1.41
N PRO A 88 2.81 -31.97 -0.29
CA PRO A 88 3.82 -32.16 0.74
C PRO A 88 3.60 -33.53 1.39
N GLU A 89 4.68 -34.26 1.62
CA GLU A 89 4.64 -35.44 2.49
C GLU A 89 4.38 -35.01 3.94
N ILE A 90 3.78 -35.86 4.74
CA ILE A 90 3.25 -35.51 6.09
C ILE A 90 4.32 -34.94 7.03
N GLU A 91 5.60 -35.30 6.85
CA GLU A 91 6.73 -34.77 7.64
C GLU A 91 7.10 -33.31 7.27
N ASP A 92 6.85 -32.89 6.04
CA ASP A 92 7.02 -31.50 5.61
C ASP A 92 5.90 -30.59 6.15
N LEU A 93 4.69 -31.12 6.31
CA LEU A 93 3.54 -30.36 6.83
C LEU A 93 3.80 -29.77 8.23
N HIS A 94 4.46 -30.49 9.12
CA HIS A 94 4.68 -30.01 10.49
C HIS A 94 5.76 -28.91 10.55
N ARG A 95 6.81 -29.00 9.73
CA ARG A 95 7.87 -28.00 9.62
C ARG A 95 7.36 -26.76 8.88
N ASP A 96 6.61 -26.93 7.80
CA ASP A 96 6.08 -25.85 6.98
C ASP A 96 4.97 -25.08 7.68
N PHE A 97 4.14 -25.77 8.50
CA PHE A 97 3.04 -25.12 9.22
C PHE A 97 3.50 -24.08 10.23
N PHE A 98 4.61 -24.31 10.92
CA PHE A 98 5.16 -23.34 11.89
C PHE A 98 6.14 -22.36 11.26
N SER A 99 6.88 -22.75 10.22
CA SER A 99 7.85 -21.89 9.54
C SER A 99 7.20 -20.70 8.83
N VAL A 100 5.97 -20.86 8.34
CA VAL A 100 5.18 -19.79 7.70
C VAL A 100 4.94 -18.59 8.63
N TYR A 101 4.96 -18.82 9.95
CA TYR A 101 4.75 -17.75 10.94
C TYR A 101 6.04 -17.13 11.47
N ILE A 102 7.19 -17.62 11.04
CA ILE A 102 8.50 -17.13 11.46
C ILE A 102 9.05 -16.18 10.39
N ARG A 103 9.19 -14.92 10.74
CA ARG A 103 9.83 -13.93 9.89
C ARG A 103 11.35 -13.93 10.13
N PRO A 104 12.18 -14.15 9.10
CA PRO A 104 13.63 -14.00 9.20
C PRO A 104 14.03 -12.57 9.56
N ALA A 105 15.08 -12.41 10.37
CA ALA A 105 15.53 -11.09 10.83
C ALA A 105 15.89 -10.13 9.69
N HIS A 106 16.48 -10.66 8.60
CA HIS A 106 16.83 -9.85 7.43
C HIS A 106 15.59 -9.30 6.70
N VAL A 107 14.46 -10.03 6.70
CA VAL A 107 13.18 -9.53 6.15
C VAL A 107 12.67 -8.37 6.98
N THR A 108 12.75 -8.48 8.31
CA THR A 108 12.41 -7.37 9.22
C THR A 108 13.25 -6.14 8.91
N GLN A 109 14.57 -6.32 8.84
CA GLN A 109 15.51 -5.23 8.55
C GLN A 109 15.15 -4.55 7.21
N ARG A 110 14.94 -5.33 6.16
CA ARG A 110 14.60 -4.82 4.82
C ARG A 110 13.30 -4.03 4.80
N ILE A 111 12.26 -4.55 5.47
CA ILE A 111 10.99 -3.85 5.63
C ILE A 111 11.19 -2.50 6.33
N GLN A 112 12.00 -2.45 7.39
CA GLN A 112 12.23 -1.22 8.15
C GLN A 112 13.04 -0.19 7.34
N GLU A 113 14.06 -0.61 6.59
CA GLU A 113 14.85 0.27 5.72
C GLU A 113 13.98 0.93 4.65
N LEU A 114 13.16 0.13 3.93
CA LEU A 114 12.25 0.64 2.91
C LEU A 114 11.11 1.48 3.51
N ARG A 115 10.57 1.10 4.68
CA ARG A 115 9.59 1.90 5.41
C ARG A 115 10.13 3.30 5.70
N PHE A 116 11.34 3.38 6.25
CA PHE A 116 11.96 4.66 6.57
C PHE A 116 12.17 5.50 5.32
N TYR A 117 12.74 4.93 4.27
CA TYR A 117 12.94 5.60 2.98
C TYR A 117 11.61 6.12 2.40
N LEU A 118 10.60 5.26 2.29
CA LEU A 118 9.29 5.65 1.74
C LEU A 118 8.58 6.72 2.58
N LYS A 119 8.77 6.70 3.90
CA LYS A 119 8.24 7.76 4.78
C LYS A 119 8.89 9.11 4.48
N GLU A 120 10.20 9.16 4.31
CA GLU A 120 10.89 10.39 3.90
C GLU A 120 10.40 10.90 2.53
N GLU A 121 10.13 10.01 1.58
CA GLU A 121 9.57 10.37 0.29
C GLU A 121 8.12 10.92 0.41
N LEU A 122 7.32 10.40 1.35
CA LEU A 122 5.99 10.96 1.64
C LEU A 122 6.07 12.38 2.22
N TYR A 123 7.03 12.67 3.09
CA TYR A 123 7.29 14.03 3.58
C TYR A 123 7.66 14.97 2.44
N LYS A 124 8.56 14.55 1.54
CA LYS A 124 8.96 15.35 0.36
C LYS A 124 7.77 15.59 -0.56
N PHE A 125 6.95 14.58 -0.81
CA PHE A 125 5.71 14.71 -1.61
C PHE A 125 4.76 15.74 -1.01
N ALA A 126 4.45 15.62 0.27
CA ALA A 126 3.54 16.51 0.97
C ALA A 126 4.05 17.97 0.94
N HIS A 127 5.36 18.16 1.16
CA HIS A 127 6.01 19.47 1.12
C HIS A 127 6.08 20.04 -0.30
N LYS A 128 6.51 19.23 -1.29
CA LYS A 128 6.66 19.68 -2.69
C LYS A 128 5.37 20.28 -3.23
N PHE A 129 4.24 19.67 -2.93
CA PHE A 129 2.95 20.10 -3.44
C PHE A 129 2.12 20.91 -2.43
N ASN A 130 2.67 21.17 -1.24
CA ASN A 130 1.98 21.89 -0.16
C ASN A 130 0.58 21.31 0.10
N LEU A 131 0.51 20.01 0.35
CA LEU A 131 -0.74 19.28 0.48
C LEU A 131 -1.45 19.61 1.81
N GLU A 132 -2.78 19.61 1.78
CA GLU A 132 -3.62 19.85 2.96
C GLU A 132 -4.36 18.58 3.41
N MET A 133 -4.49 17.58 2.52
CA MET A 133 -5.25 16.35 2.75
C MET A 133 -4.70 15.23 1.88
N LEU A 134 -4.89 14.00 2.33
CA LEU A 134 -4.49 12.81 1.57
C LEU A 134 -5.68 11.91 1.30
N ILE A 135 -5.65 11.23 0.15
CA ILE A 135 -6.54 10.12 -0.19
C ILE A 135 -5.66 8.90 -0.49
N ILE A 136 -5.84 7.85 0.30
CA ILE A 136 -5.10 6.60 0.12
C ILE A 136 -5.98 5.63 -0.65
N GLU A 137 -5.54 5.29 -1.85
CA GLU A 137 -6.26 4.38 -2.72
C GLU A 137 -5.72 2.95 -2.59
N ASN A 138 -6.39 2.17 -1.76
CA ASN A 138 -6.15 0.74 -1.52
C ASN A 138 -4.74 0.35 -0.99
N ALA A 139 -3.82 1.30 -0.83
CA ALA A 139 -2.44 1.03 -0.40
C ALA A 139 -2.30 0.65 1.07
N SER A 140 -3.28 1.01 1.91
CA SER A 140 -3.38 0.64 3.33
C SER A 140 -4.44 -0.44 3.60
N THR A 141 -4.82 -1.23 2.59
CA THR A 141 -5.87 -2.25 2.70
C THR A 141 -5.36 -3.62 2.30
N ILE A 142 -4.71 -3.70 1.14
CA ILE A 142 -4.07 -4.92 0.65
C ILE A 142 -2.55 -4.78 0.79
N PRO A 143 -1.88 -5.68 1.51
CA PRO A 143 -0.45 -5.58 1.79
C PRO A 143 0.41 -6.03 0.61
N LEU A 144 0.20 -5.41 -0.55
CA LEU A 144 1.02 -5.62 -1.74
C LEU A 144 2.40 -4.98 -1.60
N ASN A 145 2.49 -3.93 -0.76
CA ASN A 145 3.73 -3.26 -0.39
C ASN A 145 3.68 -2.96 1.11
N ILE A 146 4.19 -3.89 1.92
CA ILE A 146 4.20 -3.79 3.38
C ILE A 146 4.97 -2.55 3.86
N PRO A 147 6.20 -2.27 3.37
CA PRO A 147 6.92 -1.05 3.72
C PRO A 147 6.13 0.23 3.48
N LEU A 148 5.42 0.34 2.35
CA LEU A 148 4.62 1.53 2.03
C LEU A 148 3.44 1.70 3.00
N GLY A 149 2.70 0.63 3.30
CA GLY A 149 1.60 0.71 4.26
C GLY A 149 2.05 1.17 5.64
N LEU A 150 3.19 0.66 6.11
CA LEU A 150 3.80 1.09 7.37
C LEU A 150 4.28 2.54 7.31
N ALA A 151 4.92 2.95 6.21
CA ALA A 151 5.39 4.33 6.00
C ALA A 151 4.23 5.33 6.02
N ILE A 152 3.13 5.01 5.33
CA ILE A 152 1.89 5.81 5.31
C ILE A 152 1.34 5.94 6.74
N THR A 153 1.23 4.83 7.46
CA THR A 153 0.68 4.81 8.82
C THR A 153 1.51 5.69 9.76
N GLU A 154 2.83 5.56 9.71
CA GLU A 154 3.74 6.33 10.55
C GLU A 154 3.75 7.82 10.18
N PHE A 155 3.76 8.14 8.87
CA PHE A 155 3.65 9.50 8.38
C PHE A 155 2.38 10.20 8.90
N ILE A 156 1.23 9.50 8.84
CA ILE A 156 -0.05 10.06 9.34
C ILE A 156 -0.01 10.23 10.85
N ALA A 157 0.54 9.25 11.59
CA ALA A 157 0.65 9.33 13.04
C ALA A 157 1.54 10.49 13.50
N GLU A 158 2.62 10.78 12.79
CA GLU A 158 3.57 11.85 13.09
C GLU A 158 3.03 13.25 12.72
N THR A 159 2.21 13.33 11.67
CA THR A 159 1.79 14.63 11.10
C THR A 159 0.35 15.02 11.42
N GLY A 160 -0.51 14.04 11.72
CA GLY A 160 -1.94 14.27 11.90
C GLY A 160 -2.68 14.71 10.64
N TYR A 161 -2.14 14.46 9.45
CA TYR A 161 -2.81 14.81 8.19
C TYR A 161 -4.24 14.28 8.16
N PRO A 162 -5.22 15.08 7.68
CA PRO A 162 -6.55 14.59 7.35
C PRO A 162 -6.46 13.59 6.20
N VAL A 163 -7.03 12.39 6.39
CA VAL A 163 -6.92 11.30 5.42
C VAL A 163 -8.28 10.68 5.15
N ILE A 164 -8.57 10.41 3.88
CA ILE A 164 -9.57 9.45 3.44
C ILE A 164 -8.84 8.20 2.97
N ALA A 165 -9.06 7.07 3.62
CA ALA A 165 -8.57 5.76 3.19
C ALA A 165 -9.70 5.06 2.43
N HIS A 166 -9.56 4.96 1.11
CA HIS A 166 -10.54 4.36 0.21
C HIS A 166 -10.16 2.91 -0.07
N HIS A 167 -11.03 1.99 0.34
CA HIS A 167 -10.81 0.56 0.32
C HIS A 167 -11.64 -0.11 -0.76
N HIS A 168 -10.98 -0.89 -1.61
CA HIS A 168 -11.65 -1.68 -2.64
C HIS A 168 -11.91 -3.11 -2.16
N ASP A 169 -10.95 -3.71 -1.45
CA ASP A 169 -11.04 -5.03 -0.83
C ASP A 169 -10.03 -5.12 0.33
N PHE A 170 -10.24 -6.05 1.26
CA PHE A 170 -9.39 -6.21 2.43
C PHE A 170 -8.50 -7.44 2.34
N HIS A 171 -7.36 -7.43 3.05
CA HIS A 171 -6.38 -8.52 3.00
C HIS A 171 -6.97 -9.85 3.51
N TRP A 172 -7.90 -9.83 4.46
CA TRP A 172 -8.56 -11.02 4.97
C TRP A 172 -9.57 -11.65 3.99
N GLU A 173 -9.94 -10.95 2.93
CA GLU A 173 -10.78 -11.47 1.83
C GLU A 173 -9.94 -12.23 0.79
N ARG A 174 -8.61 -12.16 0.90
CA ARG A 174 -7.67 -12.71 -0.08
C ARG A 174 -6.86 -13.86 0.53
N GLN A 175 -7.13 -15.10 0.11
CA GLN A 175 -6.47 -16.31 0.61
C GLN A 175 -4.93 -16.20 0.64
N ARG A 176 -4.33 -15.52 -0.35
CA ARG A 176 -2.87 -15.35 -0.46
C ARG A 176 -2.21 -14.60 0.70
N PHE A 177 -2.97 -13.84 1.49
CA PHE A 177 -2.46 -13.08 2.63
C PHE A 177 -2.78 -13.72 3.99
N MET A 178 -3.56 -14.81 4.00
CA MET A 178 -4.01 -15.44 5.25
C MET A 178 -2.84 -16.10 6.00
N ASN A 179 -1.94 -16.76 5.28
CA ASN A 179 -0.75 -17.39 5.83
C ASN A 179 0.45 -16.45 5.63
N ASN A 180 0.93 -15.86 6.71
CA ASN A 180 2.00 -14.87 6.63
C ASN A 180 2.81 -14.79 7.92
N SER A 181 4.05 -14.30 7.81
CA SER A 181 4.97 -14.05 8.92
C SER A 181 4.97 -12.57 9.39
N VAL A 182 4.02 -11.75 8.91
CA VAL A 182 3.99 -10.28 9.09
C VAL A 182 2.69 -9.79 9.74
N ARG A 183 2.04 -10.62 10.55
CA ARG A 183 0.76 -10.30 11.22
C ARG A 183 0.79 -9.01 12.03
N ASP A 184 1.89 -8.75 12.71
CA ASP A 184 2.13 -7.54 13.47
C ASP A 184 2.05 -6.29 12.59
N TYR A 185 2.66 -6.33 11.41
CA TYR A 185 2.61 -5.25 10.43
C TYR A 185 1.23 -5.10 9.78
N LEU A 186 0.56 -6.22 9.48
CA LEU A 186 -0.80 -6.17 8.96
C LEU A 186 -1.77 -5.55 9.96
N ALA A 187 -1.68 -5.93 11.22
CA ALA A 187 -2.50 -5.36 12.29
C ALA A 187 -2.25 -3.86 12.50
N ALA A 188 -1.02 -3.39 12.25
CA ALA A 188 -0.66 -1.99 12.43
C ALA A 188 -1.10 -1.07 11.29
N ALA A 189 -1.11 -1.57 10.03
CA ALA A 189 -1.17 -0.71 8.85
C ALA A 189 -2.19 -1.11 7.76
N PHE A 190 -2.94 -2.22 7.93
CA PHE A 190 -3.82 -2.72 6.88
C PHE A 190 -5.22 -3.15 7.38
N PRO A 191 -6.13 -2.18 7.64
CA PRO A 191 -5.97 -0.73 7.63
C PRO A 191 -5.49 -0.16 8.97
N PRO A 192 -4.81 1.00 8.97
CA PRO A 192 -4.38 1.65 10.20
C PRO A 192 -5.58 2.30 10.92
N ASN A 193 -5.59 2.23 12.24
CA ASN A 193 -6.62 2.87 13.06
C ASN A 193 -6.07 4.15 13.73
N LEU A 194 -6.15 5.28 13.02
CA LEU A 194 -5.68 6.58 13.51
C LEU A 194 -6.82 7.62 13.50
N PRO A 195 -6.84 8.58 14.46
CA PRO A 195 -7.95 9.53 14.62
C PRO A 195 -8.21 10.44 13.42
N SER A 196 -7.15 10.74 12.63
CA SER A 196 -7.21 11.61 11.45
C SER A 196 -7.65 10.89 10.18
N ILE A 197 -7.89 9.57 10.23
CA ILE A 197 -8.31 8.79 9.08
C ILE A 197 -9.83 8.62 9.08
N ARG A 198 -10.44 8.75 7.90
CA ARG A 198 -11.80 8.31 7.61
C ARG A 198 -11.75 7.20 6.59
N HIS A 199 -12.31 6.04 6.95
CA HIS A 199 -12.37 4.87 6.08
C HIS A 199 -13.62 4.91 5.21
N VAL A 200 -13.44 4.69 3.91
CA VAL A 200 -14.50 4.62 2.91
C VAL A 200 -14.33 3.33 2.12
N VAL A 201 -15.42 2.65 1.81
CA VAL A 201 -15.44 1.41 1.03
C VAL A 201 -16.23 1.61 -0.26
N ILE A 202 -15.89 0.84 -1.30
CA ILE A 202 -16.57 0.94 -2.61
C ILE A 202 -17.99 0.35 -2.63
N ASN A 203 -18.33 -0.50 -1.66
CA ASN A 203 -19.65 -1.12 -1.51
C ASN A 203 -20.15 -1.02 -0.07
N SER A 204 -21.46 -0.90 0.07
CA SER A 204 -22.16 -1.16 1.33
C SER A 204 -22.78 -2.56 1.23
N ILE A 205 -22.17 -3.55 1.89
CA ILE A 205 -22.82 -4.84 2.13
C ILE A 205 -23.33 -4.83 3.55
#